data_2a67fbbe38b5d7e028c3c0de5440981f
#
_entry.id   2a67fbbe38b5d7e028c3c0de5440981f
#
_cell.length_a   1.000
_cell.length_b   1.000
_cell.length_c   1.000
_cell.angle_alpha   90.00
_cell.angle_beta   90.00
_cell.angle_gamma   90.00
#
_symmetry.space_group_name_H-M   'P 1'
#
loop_
_entity.id
_entity.type
_entity.pdbx_description
1 polymer ?
#
loop_
_entity_poly.entity_id
_entity_poly.type
_entity_poly.pdbx_seq_one_letter_code
_entity_poly.pdbx_strand_id
1 'polypeptide(L)'
;MTGDPAFGLHWGERSPMFRFEVVALVVSQAPSLREGLGALLRCQAILGDHREFTLEETAFRVRLRVHPLAITSTAARVRTELGFAGFLRLLAYAGANRARDVKRIDFAYGPPPWTADHERVFGGGCRFRQRVSCIELDRAWLDRPLPNANLELHRVIIAEAERVLGRVHAASTCAEQLRRQVRIRLPELPSMAEVARTSGVSERSLRRRLAGEGTSYSELLQEIQCDVAESLLRDRRRSIQQVAFETGFQSVTSFHRAFKRRTGTSPAVYRASQALKKAIQAR
;
A
#
# COMPACT_ATOMS: atom_id res chain seq x y z
N MET A 1 -4.41 -23.53 0.36
CA MET A 1 -4.86 -22.57 -0.68
C MET A 1 -6.35 -22.76 -0.84
N THR A 2 -7.16 -21.70 -0.86
CA THR A 2 -8.64 -21.76 -0.84
C THR A 2 -9.26 -22.28 -2.14
N GLY A 3 -8.49 -22.45 -3.23
CA GLY A 3 -9.01 -22.82 -4.55
C GLY A 3 -9.86 -21.73 -5.25
N ASP A 4 -10.19 -20.66 -4.56
CA ASP A 4 -10.97 -19.55 -5.10
C ASP A 4 -10.07 -18.51 -5.77
N PRO A 5 -10.13 -18.35 -7.11
CA PRO A 5 -9.29 -17.41 -7.83
C PRO A 5 -9.66 -15.94 -7.55
N ALA A 6 -10.92 -15.65 -7.15
CA ALA A 6 -11.44 -14.34 -6.78
C ALA A 6 -11.46 -14.11 -5.25
N PHE A 7 -10.67 -14.87 -4.50
CA PHE A 7 -10.64 -14.87 -3.04
C PHE A 7 -10.57 -13.45 -2.44
N GLY A 8 -9.76 -12.55 -3.04
CA GLY A 8 -9.64 -11.16 -2.57
C GLY A 8 -10.97 -10.41 -2.56
N LEU A 9 -11.75 -10.56 -3.63
CA LEU A 9 -13.07 -9.94 -3.78
C LEU A 9 -14.07 -10.57 -2.81
N HIS A 10 -14.19 -11.88 -2.84
CA HIS A 10 -15.17 -12.60 -2.05
C HIS A 10 -14.93 -12.46 -0.55
N TRP A 11 -13.66 -12.47 -0.13
CA TRP A 11 -13.31 -12.24 1.26
C TRP A 11 -13.56 -10.79 1.68
N GLY A 12 -13.20 -9.82 0.84
CA GLY A 12 -13.45 -8.40 1.12
C GLY A 12 -14.92 -8.05 1.21
N GLU A 13 -15.75 -8.71 0.39
CA GLU A 13 -17.20 -8.56 0.40
C GLU A 13 -17.87 -9.23 1.63
N ARG A 14 -17.41 -10.40 2.03
CA ARG A 14 -18.06 -11.23 3.06
C ARG A 14 -17.39 -11.17 4.43
N SER A 15 -16.14 -10.73 4.48
CA SER A 15 -15.39 -10.67 5.74
C SER A 15 -16.20 -9.89 6.76
N PRO A 16 -16.44 -10.44 7.97
CA PRO A 16 -17.04 -9.65 9.02
C PRO A 16 -16.23 -8.37 9.19
N MET A 17 -16.89 -7.23 9.36
CA MET A 17 -16.21 -5.95 9.65
C MET A 17 -15.25 -6.07 10.84
N PHE A 18 -15.41 -7.10 11.66
CA PHE A 18 -14.68 -7.42 12.88
C PHE A 18 -13.16 -7.57 12.77
N ARG A 19 -12.60 -7.96 11.61
CA ARG A 19 -11.13 -7.91 11.42
C ARG A 19 -10.61 -6.51 11.11
N PHE A 20 -11.51 -5.61 10.70
CA PHE A 20 -11.25 -4.19 10.50
C PHE A 20 -12.02 -3.35 11.52
N GLU A 21 -12.49 -3.96 12.62
CA GLU A 21 -13.40 -3.32 13.60
C GLU A 21 -12.87 -1.98 14.09
N VAL A 22 -11.65 -1.95 14.58
CA VAL A 22 -11.07 -0.70 15.07
C VAL A 22 -10.99 0.33 13.94
N VAL A 23 -10.59 -0.11 12.74
CA VAL A 23 -10.48 0.76 11.56
C VAL A 23 -11.84 1.24 11.07
N ALA A 24 -12.80 0.32 10.98
CA ALA A 24 -14.16 0.65 10.58
C ALA A 24 -14.82 1.59 11.61
N LEU A 25 -14.61 1.37 12.89
CA LEU A 25 -15.09 2.25 13.95
C LEU A 25 -14.41 3.61 13.93
N VAL A 26 -13.07 3.66 13.75
CA VAL A 26 -12.34 4.92 13.61
C VAL A 26 -12.94 5.79 12.49
N VAL A 27 -13.29 5.19 11.36
CA VAL A 27 -13.85 5.95 10.23
C VAL A 27 -15.33 6.25 10.45
N SER A 28 -16.14 5.27 10.86
CA SER A 28 -17.60 5.41 10.92
C SER A 28 -18.10 6.30 12.05
N GLN A 29 -17.34 6.41 13.14
CA GLN A 29 -17.69 7.27 14.28
C GLN A 29 -17.11 8.68 14.16
N ALA A 30 -16.32 8.95 13.13
CA ALA A 30 -15.75 10.27 12.86
C ALA A 30 -16.84 11.29 12.51
N PRO A 31 -16.62 12.59 12.77
CA PRO A 31 -17.54 13.66 12.36
C PRO A 31 -17.74 13.72 10.84
N SER A 32 -16.69 13.43 10.08
CA SER A 32 -16.68 13.45 8.61
C SER A 32 -15.80 12.33 8.05
N LEU A 33 -15.99 12.02 6.77
CA LEU A 33 -15.14 11.05 6.08
C LEU A 33 -13.67 11.53 6.04
N ARG A 34 -13.41 12.83 5.95
CA ARG A 34 -12.07 13.43 6.01
C ARG A 34 -11.33 13.05 7.28
N GLU A 35 -11.98 13.27 8.42
CA GLU A 35 -11.38 12.97 9.72
C GLU A 35 -11.19 11.47 9.92
N GLY A 36 -12.19 10.67 9.53
CA GLY A 36 -12.12 9.22 9.59
C GLY A 36 -11.00 8.64 8.73
N LEU A 37 -10.88 9.07 7.47
CA LEU A 37 -9.80 8.64 6.58
C LEU A 37 -8.44 9.15 7.05
N GLY A 38 -8.37 10.39 7.55
CA GLY A 38 -7.15 10.93 8.15
C GLY A 38 -6.66 10.07 9.33
N ALA A 39 -7.58 9.67 10.21
CA ALA A 39 -7.28 8.77 11.33
C ALA A 39 -6.87 7.37 10.84
N LEU A 40 -7.59 6.81 9.86
CA LEU A 40 -7.24 5.52 9.23
C LEU A 40 -5.82 5.56 8.67
N LEU A 41 -5.45 6.60 7.93
CA LEU A 41 -4.12 6.72 7.33
C LEU A 41 -3.02 6.84 8.39
N ARG A 42 -3.29 7.46 9.53
CA ARG A 42 -2.34 7.46 10.66
C ARG A 42 -2.19 6.09 11.29
N CYS A 43 -3.28 5.36 11.43
CA CYS A 43 -3.33 4.08 12.14
C CYS A 43 -3.09 2.85 11.23
N GLN A 44 -2.88 3.03 9.91
CA GLN A 44 -2.74 1.89 8.99
C GLN A 44 -1.56 0.96 9.33
N ALA A 45 -0.55 1.43 10.07
CA ALA A 45 0.54 0.58 10.56
C ALA A 45 0.07 -0.48 11.59
N ILE A 46 -1.12 -0.33 12.18
CA ILE A 46 -1.74 -1.36 13.03
C ILE A 46 -2.24 -2.53 12.17
N LEU A 47 -2.62 -2.27 10.93
CA LEU A 47 -3.15 -3.26 9.99
C LEU A 47 -2.06 -4.09 9.31
N GLY A 48 -0.82 -3.66 9.39
CA GLY A 48 0.33 -4.34 8.80
C GLY A 48 1.54 -3.43 8.64
N ASP A 49 2.67 -4.01 8.26
CA ASP A 49 3.96 -3.31 8.17
C ASP A 49 4.07 -2.28 7.04
N HIS A 50 3.04 -2.10 6.24
CA HIS A 50 3.12 -1.28 5.04
C HIS A 50 2.01 -0.23 4.99
N ARG A 51 2.40 1.02 4.69
CA ARG A 51 1.44 2.04 4.30
C ARG A 51 0.90 1.69 2.91
N GLU A 52 -0.21 0.98 2.90
CA GLU A 52 -0.82 0.48 1.67
C GLU A 52 -1.63 1.54 0.96
N PHE A 53 -2.08 2.57 1.69
CA PHE A 53 -3.01 3.57 1.19
C PHE A 53 -2.45 4.98 1.33
N THR A 54 -2.67 5.80 0.31
CA THR A 54 -2.50 7.25 0.38
C THR A 54 -3.74 7.93 -0.18
N LEU A 55 -4.03 9.11 0.36
CA LEU A 55 -5.12 9.96 -0.10
C LEU A 55 -4.55 11.13 -0.89
N GLU A 56 -5.01 11.29 -2.12
CA GLU A 56 -4.73 12.46 -2.94
C GLU A 56 -6.00 13.27 -3.13
N GLU A 57 -5.94 14.53 -2.83
CA GLU A 57 -7.05 15.46 -2.97
C GLU A 57 -6.77 16.47 -4.08
N THR A 58 -7.77 16.68 -4.94
CA THR A 58 -7.78 17.73 -5.95
C THR A 58 -8.99 18.65 -5.71
N ALA A 59 -9.18 19.70 -6.50
CA ALA A 59 -10.32 20.61 -6.36
C ALA A 59 -11.69 19.89 -6.38
N PHE A 60 -11.84 18.80 -7.15
CA PHE A 60 -13.13 18.14 -7.38
C PHE A 60 -13.14 16.66 -7.02
N ARG A 61 -12.02 16.05 -6.78
CA ARG A 61 -11.89 14.60 -6.59
C ARG A 61 -10.96 14.27 -5.43
N VAL A 62 -11.24 13.14 -4.82
CA VAL A 62 -10.34 12.48 -3.88
C VAL A 62 -10.04 11.08 -4.38
N ARG A 63 -8.77 10.68 -4.31
CA ARG A 63 -8.29 9.36 -4.73
C ARG A 63 -7.66 8.64 -3.55
N LEU A 64 -8.22 7.50 -3.21
CA LEU A 64 -7.55 6.54 -2.34
C LEU A 64 -6.70 5.62 -3.23
N ARG A 65 -5.38 5.77 -3.13
CA ARG A 65 -4.43 4.93 -3.88
C ARG A 65 -3.93 3.80 -3.02
N VAL A 66 -3.77 2.64 -3.65
CA VAL A 66 -3.05 1.51 -3.07
C VAL A 66 -1.64 1.48 -3.63
N HIS A 67 -0.65 1.43 -2.75
CA HIS A 67 0.75 1.26 -3.11
C HIS A 67 1.11 -0.22 -3.01
N PRO A 68 1.08 -0.98 -4.10
CA PRO A 68 1.43 -2.38 -4.05
C PRO A 68 2.94 -2.55 -3.89
N LEU A 69 3.35 -3.40 -2.98
CA LEU A 69 4.74 -3.86 -2.89
C LEU A 69 5.22 -4.58 -4.16
N ALA A 70 4.27 -5.10 -4.95
CA ALA A 70 4.54 -5.71 -6.25
C ALA A 70 3.24 -5.72 -7.09
N ILE A 71 3.16 -4.88 -8.12
CA ILE A 71 1.96 -4.72 -8.97
C ILE A 71 1.49 -6.02 -9.65
N THR A 72 2.36 -7.02 -9.79
CA THR A 72 2.11 -8.21 -10.62
C THR A 72 1.98 -9.51 -9.84
N SER A 73 2.18 -9.51 -8.53
CA SER A 73 2.02 -10.74 -7.75
C SER A 73 0.53 -11.03 -7.49
N THR A 74 0.17 -12.30 -7.45
CA THR A 74 -1.17 -12.75 -7.03
C THR A 74 -1.52 -12.20 -5.66
N ALA A 75 -0.55 -12.15 -4.74
CA ALA A 75 -0.75 -11.59 -3.41
C ALA A 75 -1.10 -10.09 -3.45
N ALA A 76 -0.41 -9.31 -4.28
CA ALA A 76 -0.71 -7.87 -4.43
C ALA A 76 -2.11 -7.64 -5.01
N ARG A 77 -2.52 -8.45 -6.00
CA ARG A 77 -3.87 -8.41 -6.54
C ARG A 77 -4.91 -8.72 -5.47
N VAL A 78 -4.76 -9.86 -4.79
CA VAL A 78 -5.68 -10.28 -3.71
C VAL A 78 -5.81 -9.19 -2.63
N ARG A 79 -4.69 -8.58 -2.22
CA ARG A 79 -4.69 -7.49 -1.24
C ARG A 79 -5.40 -6.23 -1.76
N THR A 80 -5.18 -5.85 -3.02
CA THR A 80 -5.88 -4.71 -3.64
C THR A 80 -7.38 -4.96 -3.71
N GLU A 81 -7.80 -6.12 -4.19
CA GLU A 81 -9.21 -6.54 -4.26
C GLU A 81 -9.86 -6.54 -2.88
N LEU A 82 -9.21 -7.16 -1.90
CA LEU A 82 -9.64 -7.19 -0.51
C LEU A 82 -9.77 -5.78 0.09
N GLY A 83 -8.74 -4.97 -0.07
CA GLY A 83 -8.71 -3.60 0.47
C GLY A 83 -9.77 -2.70 -0.17
N PHE A 84 -9.98 -2.80 -1.49
CA PHE A 84 -11.00 -2.02 -2.18
C PHE A 84 -12.42 -2.48 -1.83
N ALA A 85 -12.67 -3.78 -1.78
CA ALA A 85 -13.97 -4.30 -1.38
C ALA A 85 -14.30 -3.90 0.07
N GLY A 86 -13.35 -4.03 0.98
CA GLY A 86 -13.49 -3.57 2.37
C GLY A 86 -13.73 -2.07 2.47
N PHE A 87 -13.01 -1.26 1.68
CA PHE A 87 -13.19 0.18 1.66
C PHE A 87 -14.58 0.60 1.13
N LEU A 88 -15.09 -0.05 0.08
CA LEU A 88 -16.44 0.23 -0.41
C LEU A 88 -17.52 -0.13 0.62
N ARG A 89 -17.31 -1.19 1.39
CA ARG A 89 -18.22 -1.51 2.50
C ARG A 89 -18.17 -0.45 3.59
N LEU A 90 -16.97 0.03 3.91
CA LEU A 90 -16.80 1.13 4.86
C LEU A 90 -17.52 2.39 4.39
N LEU A 91 -17.39 2.75 3.11
CA LEU A 91 -18.13 3.86 2.51
C LEU A 91 -19.64 3.66 2.58
N ALA A 92 -20.13 2.46 2.28
CA ALA A 92 -21.56 2.13 2.38
C ALA A 92 -22.06 2.25 3.84
N TYR A 93 -21.29 1.79 4.81
CA TYR A 93 -21.59 1.96 6.23
C TYR A 93 -21.60 3.43 6.66
N ALA A 94 -20.76 4.26 6.04
CA ALA A 94 -20.73 5.71 6.20
C ALA A 94 -21.86 6.44 5.42
N GLY A 95 -22.81 5.71 4.83
CA GLY A 95 -23.96 6.28 4.11
C GLY A 95 -23.68 6.62 2.64
N ALA A 96 -22.56 6.18 2.06
CA ALA A 96 -22.28 6.38 0.64
C ALA A 96 -23.15 5.46 -0.23
N ASN A 97 -23.68 6.01 -1.31
CA ASN A 97 -24.25 5.23 -2.40
C ASN A 97 -23.18 5.00 -3.46
N ARG A 98 -22.76 3.73 -3.60
CA ARG A 98 -21.68 3.35 -4.50
C ARG A 98 -21.88 3.82 -5.94
N ALA A 99 -23.06 3.64 -6.49
CA ALA A 99 -23.36 4.00 -7.88
C ALA A 99 -23.27 5.50 -8.15
N ARG A 100 -23.61 6.32 -7.14
CA ARG A 100 -23.59 7.79 -7.25
C ARG A 100 -22.24 8.39 -6.88
N ASP A 101 -21.61 7.87 -5.85
CA ASP A 101 -20.53 8.56 -5.14
C ASP A 101 -19.14 8.07 -5.53
N VAL A 102 -19.00 6.79 -5.93
CA VAL A 102 -17.76 6.25 -6.50
C VAL A 102 -17.73 6.55 -7.99
N LYS A 103 -16.77 7.38 -8.40
CA LYS A 103 -16.67 7.84 -9.80
C LYS A 103 -15.89 6.89 -10.68
N ARG A 104 -14.91 6.20 -10.10
CA ARG A 104 -14.00 5.32 -10.85
C ARG A 104 -13.23 4.40 -9.93
N ILE A 105 -12.96 3.20 -10.42
CA ILE A 105 -12.06 2.25 -9.79
C ILE A 105 -11.04 1.77 -10.81
N ASP A 106 -9.78 2.04 -10.55
CA ASP A 106 -8.65 1.69 -11.39
C ASP A 106 -7.85 0.55 -10.79
N PHE A 107 -7.48 -0.42 -11.62
CA PHE A 107 -6.61 -1.53 -11.25
C PHE A 107 -5.34 -1.51 -12.09
N ALA A 108 -4.19 -1.57 -11.45
CA ALA A 108 -2.89 -1.57 -12.12
C ALA A 108 -2.57 -2.90 -12.83
N TYR A 109 -3.26 -3.98 -12.47
CA TYR A 109 -3.13 -5.29 -13.12
C TYR A 109 -4.07 -5.43 -14.33
N GLY A 110 -3.82 -6.46 -15.16
CA GLY A 110 -4.68 -6.79 -16.30
C GLY A 110 -6.00 -7.42 -15.86
N PRO A 111 -7.06 -7.40 -16.72
CA PRO A 111 -8.34 -8.00 -16.39
C PRO A 111 -8.14 -9.50 -16.11
N PRO A 112 -8.58 -9.99 -14.95
CA PRO A 112 -8.57 -11.42 -14.66
C PRO A 112 -9.76 -12.12 -15.32
N PRO A 113 -9.77 -13.45 -15.42
CA PRO A 113 -10.90 -14.19 -15.99
C PRO A 113 -12.25 -13.96 -15.28
N TRP A 114 -12.21 -13.55 -14.01
CA TRP A 114 -13.40 -13.24 -13.16
C TRP A 114 -13.75 -11.75 -13.10
N THR A 115 -13.66 -11.05 -14.21
CA THR A 115 -14.07 -9.63 -14.29
C THR A 115 -15.53 -9.41 -13.95
N ALA A 116 -16.41 -10.39 -14.17
CA ALA A 116 -17.81 -10.34 -13.74
C ALA A 116 -17.95 -10.16 -12.22
N ASP A 117 -17.08 -10.77 -11.42
CA ASP A 117 -17.04 -10.55 -9.97
C ASP A 117 -16.60 -9.14 -9.61
N HIS A 118 -15.66 -8.54 -10.38
CA HIS A 118 -15.30 -7.13 -10.20
C HIS A 118 -16.50 -6.22 -10.47
N GLU A 119 -17.22 -6.43 -11.56
CA GLU A 119 -18.42 -5.65 -11.88
C GLU A 119 -19.52 -5.80 -10.83
N ARG A 120 -19.72 -7.02 -10.32
CA ARG A 120 -20.64 -7.30 -9.24
C ARG A 120 -20.26 -6.62 -7.93
N VAL A 121 -19.00 -6.78 -7.51
CA VAL A 121 -18.51 -6.24 -6.22
C VAL A 121 -18.30 -4.73 -6.29
N PHE A 122 -17.75 -4.22 -7.38
CA PHE A 122 -17.36 -2.83 -7.51
C PHE A 122 -18.34 -1.98 -8.32
N GLY A 123 -19.36 -2.58 -8.97
CA GLY A 123 -20.26 -1.92 -9.94
C GLY A 123 -19.52 -1.60 -11.23
N GLY A 124 -20.24 -1.06 -12.19
CA GLY A 124 -19.66 -0.61 -13.44
C GLY A 124 -18.56 0.46 -13.24
N GLY A 125 -17.64 0.58 -14.22
CA GLY A 125 -16.60 1.60 -14.20
C GLY A 125 -15.22 1.09 -13.70
N CYS A 126 -15.03 -0.23 -13.55
CA CYS A 126 -13.72 -0.83 -13.32
C CYS A 126 -12.82 -0.69 -14.56
N ARG A 127 -11.63 -0.15 -14.38
CA ARG A 127 -10.63 -0.04 -15.45
C ARG A 127 -9.37 -0.78 -15.07
N PHE A 128 -8.94 -1.68 -15.94
CA PHE A 128 -7.73 -2.47 -15.77
C PHE A 128 -6.54 -1.88 -16.53
N ARG A 129 -5.33 -2.37 -16.25
CA ARG A 129 -4.07 -1.94 -16.87
C ARG A 129 -3.76 -0.46 -16.66
N GLN A 130 -4.20 0.09 -15.55
CA GLN A 130 -3.91 1.46 -15.18
C GLN A 130 -2.53 1.57 -14.53
N ARG A 131 -1.99 2.79 -14.46
CA ARG A 131 -0.68 3.04 -13.85
C ARG A 131 -0.65 2.72 -12.35
N VAL A 132 -1.77 2.96 -11.67
CA VAL A 132 -1.92 2.79 -10.22
C VAL A 132 -3.32 2.27 -9.93
N SER A 133 -3.45 1.42 -8.91
CA SER A 133 -4.76 1.04 -8.40
C SER A 133 -5.30 2.13 -7.48
N CYS A 134 -6.50 2.64 -7.78
CA CYS A 134 -7.13 3.66 -6.95
C CYS A 134 -8.66 3.62 -7.02
N ILE A 135 -9.29 4.11 -5.95
CA ILE A 135 -10.72 4.45 -5.94
C ILE A 135 -10.83 5.97 -5.97
N GLU A 136 -11.63 6.49 -6.91
CA GLU A 136 -11.89 7.92 -7.04
C GLU A 136 -13.31 8.24 -6.61
N LEU A 137 -13.43 9.19 -5.68
CA LEU A 137 -14.68 9.69 -5.14
C LEU A 137 -14.85 11.19 -5.48
N ASP A 138 -16.07 11.69 -5.36
CA ASP A 138 -16.32 13.12 -5.34
C ASP A 138 -15.73 13.74 -4.07
N ARG A 139 -15.02 14.88 -4.21
CA ARG A 139 -14.41 15.55 -3.07
C ARG A 139 -15.41 15.97 -2.00
N ALA A 140 -16.62 16.36 -2.43
CA ALA A 140 -17.68 16.76 -1.51
C ALA A 140 -18.05 15.70 -0.47
N TRP A 141 -17.67 14.43 -0.71
CA TRP A 141 -17.84 13.35 0.25
C TRP A 141 -16.97 13.47 1.49
N LEU A 142 -15.81 14.07 1.35
CA LEU A 142 -14.88 14.19 2.48
C LEU A 142 -15.47 14.99 3.64
N ASP A 143 -16.21 16.03 3.33
CA ASP A 143 -16.67 17.01 4.32
C ASP A 143 -18.14 16.78 4.77
N ARG A 144 -18.79 15.73 4.25
CA ARG A 144 -20.13 15.36 4.69
C ARG A 144 -20.11 14.79 6.11
N PRO A 145 -21.06 15.21 6.97
CA PRO A 145 -21.27 14.55 8.26
C PRO A 145 -21.61 13.07 8.06
N LEU A 146 -21.02 12.22 8.87
CA LEU A 146 -21.33 10.79 8.84
C LEU A 146 -22.58 10.49 9.68
N PRO A 147 -23.49 9.62 9.21
CA PRO A 147 -24.76 9.37 9.88
C PRO A 147 -24.63 8.75 11.27
N ASN A 148 -23.55 8.03 11.51
CA ASN A 148 -23.27 7.34 12.77
C ASN A 148 -22.18 8.05 13.60
N ALA A 149 -21.90 9.34 13.31
CA ALA A 149 -20.86 10.08 14.00
C ALA A 149 -21.10 10.14 15.51
N ASN A 150 -20.10 9.71 16.26
CA ASN A 150 -20.07 9.85 17.72
C ASN A 150 -18.69 10.34 18.13
N LEU A 151 -18.59 11.64 18.40
CA LEU A 151 -17.31 12.31 18.64
C LEU A 151 -16.57 11.78 19.87
N GLU A 152 -17.29 11.44 20.95
CA GLU A 152 -16.69 10.90 22.15
C GLU A 152 -16.13 9.51 21.90
N LEU A 153 -16.93 8.64 21.30
CA LEU A 153 -16.49 7.28 20.94
C LEU A 153 -15.31 7.34 19.95
N HIS A 154 -15.37 8.23 18.97
CA HIS A 154 -14.27 8.44 18.01
C HIS A 154 -12.96 8.83 18.72
N ARG A 155 -13.01 9.76 19.68
CA ARG A 155 -11.84 10.16 20.47
C ARG A 155 -11.25 9.01 21.27
N VAL A 156 -12.09 8.22 21.92
CA VAL A 156 -11.64 7.05 22.71
C VAL A 156 -10.98 6.02 21.82
N ILE A 157 -11.57 5.72 20.66
CA ILE A 157 -11.04 4.72 19.72
C ILE A 157 -9.71 5.21 19.12
N ILE A 158 -9.59 6.50 18.76
CA ILE A 158 -8.32 7.05 18.27
C ILE A 158 -7.25 6.97 19.34
N ALA A 159 -7.54 7.37 20.56
CA ALA A 159 -6.57 7.32 21.66
C ALA A 159 -6.06 5.88 21.88
N GLU A 160 -6.94 4.89 21.83
CA GLU A 160 -6.54 3.47 21.95
C GLU A 160 -5.74 3.01 20.72
N ALA A 161 -6.15 3.39 19.50
CA ALA A 161 -5.41 3.08 18.30
C ALA A 161 -4.00 3.69 18.31
N GLU A 162 -3.86 4.92 18.75
CA GLU A 162 -2.56 5.60 18.92
C GLU A 162 -1.71 4.93 19.99
N ARG A 163 -2.32 4.47 21.09
CA ARG A 163 -1.64 3.70 22.13
C ARG A 163 -1.12 2.36 21.60
N VAL A 164 -1.92 1.64 20.82
CA VAL A 164 -1.50 0.39 20.16
C VAL A 164 -0.38 0.69 19.16
N LEU A 165 -0.53 1.75 18.35
CA LEU A 165 0.48 2.18 17.39
C LEU A 165 1.81 2.53 18.08
N GLY A 166 1.75 3.22 19.21
CA GLY A 166 2.92 3.53 20.03
C GLY A 166 3.67 2.27 20.47
N ARG A 167 2.94 1.22 20.89
CA ARG A 167 3.54 -0.08 21.23
C ARG A 167 4.17 -0.78 20.02
N VAL A 168 3.48 -0.79 18.88
CA VAL A 168 3.99 -1.34 17.63
C VAL A 168 5.27 -0.61 17.19
N HIS A 169 5.27 0.72 17.29
CA HIS A 169 6.46 1.53 16.97
C HIS A 169 7.61 1.30 17.95
N ALA A 170 7.31 1.21 19.26
CA ALA A 170 8.32 0.95 20.28
C ALA A 170 8.95 -0.44 20.13
N ALA A 171 8.20 -1.43 19.65
CA ALA A 171 8.69 -2.77 19.37
C ALA A 171 9.44 -2.86 18.02
N SER A 172 9.29 -1.87 17.15
CA SER A 172 9.95 -1.87 15.83
C SER A 172 11.37 -1.36 15.92
N THR A 173 12.30 -2.02 15.24
CA THR A 173 13.68 -1.55 15.13
C THR A 173 13.76 -0.26 14.31
N CYS A 174 14.84 0.49 14.48
CA CYS A 174 15.10 1.70 13.70
C CYS A 174 15.17 1.37 12.18
N ALA A 175 15.77 0.24 11.83
CA ALA A 175 15.84 -0.26 10.47
C ALA A 175 14.45 -0.55 9.89
N GLU A 176 13.55 -1.19 10.65
CA GLU A 176 12.17 -1.45 10.21
C GLU A 176 11.38 -0.16 9.99
N GLN A 177 11.51 0.81 10.89
CA GLN A 177 10.88 2.13 10.73
C GLN A 177 11.38 2.83 9.47
N LEU A 178 12.69 2.77 9.21
CA LEU A 178 13.31 3.33 8.02
C LEU A 178 12.85 2.62 6.75
N ARG A 179 12.81 1.27 6.75
CA ARG A 179 12.28 0.51 5.60
C ARG A 179 10.88 0.95 5.22
N ARG A 180 10.02 1.16 6.19
CA ARG A 180 8.66 1.66 5.96
C ARG A 180 8.66 3.05 5.31
N GLN A 181 9.44 3.99 5.83
CA GLN A 181 9.49 5.36 5.31
C GLN A 181 10.02 5.45 3.88
N VAL A 182 11.06 4.68 3.56
CA VAL A 182 11.69 4.68 2.24
C VAL A 182 10.78 4.05 1.18
N ARG A 183 10.18 2.90 1.48
CA ARG A 183 9.33 2.18 0.51
C ARG A 183 8.17 3.01 -0.04
N ILE A 184 7.60 3.89 0.78
CA ILE A 184 6.47 4.74 0.38
C ILE A 184 6.90 5.87 -0.55
N ARG A 185 8.15 6.31 -0.43
CA ARG A 185 8.66 7.47 -1.17
C ARG A 185 9.31 7.10 -2.49
N LEU A 186 9.51 5.80 -2.78
CA LEU A 186 10.08 5.39 -4.07
C LEU A 186 9.27 5.95 -5.25
N PRO A 187 9.93 6.45 -6.28
CA PRO A 187 11.37 6.45 -6.54
C PRO A 187 12.18 7.56 -5.85
N GLU A 188 11.54 8.50 -5.16
CA GLU A 188 12.18 9.63 -4.50
C GLU A 188 12.72 9.18 -3.14
N LEU A 189 14.03 8.89 -3.11
CA LEU A 189 14.69 8.44 -1.89
C LEU A 189 14.91 9.63 -0.94
N PRO A 190 14.42 9.56 0.32
CA PRO A 190 14.70 10.60 1.29
C PRO A 190 16.19 10.63 1.63
N SER A 191 16.74 11.78 1.93
CA SER A 191 18.08 11.90 2.49
C SER A 191 18.10 11.44 3.96
N MET A 192 19.28 11.09 4.47
CA MET A 192 19.43 10.73 5.88
C MET A 192 19.01 11.88 6.82
N ALA A 193 19.26 13.14 6.41
CA ALA A 193 18.84 14.33 7.14
C ALA A 193 17.31 14.43 7.23
N GLU A 194 16.60 14.18 6.12
CA GLU A 194 15.14 14.18 6.11
C GLU A 194 14.54 13.09 6.98
N VAL A 195 15.12 11.88 6.94
CA VAL A 195 14.68 10.78 7.79
C VAL A 195 14.92 11.10 9.26
N ALA A 196 16.10 11.61 9.61
CA ALA A 196 16.42 11.98 10.97
C ALA A 196 15.45 13.07 11.50
N ARG A 197 15.18 14.09 10.70
CA ARG A 197 14.24 15.17 11.02
C ARG A 197 12.82 14.63 11.24
N THR A 198 12.32 13.79 10.36
CA THR A 198 10.96 13.19 10.48
C THR A 198 10.85 12.20 11.64
N SER A 199 11.96 11.61 12.06
CA SER A 199 12.03 10.71 13.23
C SER A 199 12.33 11.43 14.54
N GLY A 200 12.48 12.76 14.53
CA GLY A 200 12.77 13.55 15.74
C GLY A 200 14.14 13.28 16.36
N VAL A 201 15.13 12.85 15.57
CA VAL A 201 16.49 12.54 16.03
C VAL A 201 17.56 13.23 15.17
N SER A 202 18.79 13.36 15.68
CA SER A 202 19.92 13.81 14.87
C SER A 202 20.40 12.72 13.93
N GLU A 203 21.03 13.09 12.80
CA GLU A 203 21.66 12.09 11.89
C GLU A 203 22.71 11.22 12.61
N ARG A 204 23.48 11.79 13.53
CA ARG A 204 24.44 11.05 14.36
C ARG A 204 23.74 9.97 15.18
N SER A 205 22.61 10.30 15.80
CA SER A 205 21.81 9.35 16.59
C SER A 205 21.20 8.27 15.71
N LEU A 206 20.67 8.63 14.54
CA LEU A 206 20.13 7.69 13.58
C LEU A 206 21.20 6.72 13.10
N ARG A 207 22.38 7.22 12.71
CA ARG A 207 23.53 6.38 12.29
C ARG A 207 23.97 5.42 13.38
N ARG A 208 24.06 5.89 14.62
CA ARG A 208 24.44 5.05 15.78
C ARG A 208 23.42 3.94 16.03
N ARG A 209 22.10 4.23 15.94
CA ARG A 209 21.04 3.23 16.11
C ARG A 209 21.11 2.16 15.03
N LEU A 210 21.25 2.55 13.76
CA LEU A 210 21.36 1.61 12.64
C LEU A 210 22.61 0.74 12.76
N ALA A 211 23.76 1.31 13.15
CA ALA A 211 24.99 0.56 13.39
C ALA A 211 24.82 -0.45 14.55
N GLY A 212 24.09 -0.06 15.61
CA GLY A 212 23.74 -0.98 16.70
C GLY A 212 22.82 -2.14 16.28
N GLU A 213 22.09 -1.97 15.19
CA GLU A 213 21.24 -3.02 14.55
C GLU A 213 22.00 -3.77 13.43
N GLY A 214 23.32 -3.55 13.28
CA GLY A 214 24.16 -4.24 12.31
C GLY A 214 23.97 -3.79 10.86
N THR A 215 23.45 -2.58 10.62
CA THR A 215 23.20 -2.07 9.28
C THR A 215 23.55 -0.58 9.15
N SER A 216 23.54 -0.07 7.93
CA SER A 216 23.70 1.34 7.62
C SER A 216 22.53 1.87 6.78
N TYR A 217 22.40 3.20 6.73
CA TYR A 217 21.37 3.85 5.90
C TYR A 217 21.50 3.46 4.42
N SER A 218 22.71 3.44 3.88
CA SER A 218 22.97 3.08 2.48
C SER A 218 22.67 1.61 2.17
N GLU A 219 22.98 0.72 3.09
CA GLU A 219 22.66 -0.72 2.95
C GLU A 219 21.16 -0.94 2.94
N LEU A 220 20.43 -0.30 3.88
CA LEU A 220 18.98 -0.38 3.91
C LEU A 220 18.32 0.18 2.65
N LEU A 221 18.80 1.31 2.12
CA LEU A 221 18.30 1.85 0.86
C LEU A 221 18.49 0.84 -0.28
N GLN A 222 19.69 0.28 -0.43
CA GLN A 222 19.96 -0.70 -1.48
C GLN A 222 19.12 -1.97 -1.31
N GLU A 223 18.96 -2.43 -0.07
CA GLU A 223 18.09 -3.56 0.26
C GLU A 223 16.67 -3.31 -0.24
N ILE A 224 16.07 -2.18 0.15
CA ILE A 224 14.71 -1.82 -0.21
C ILE A 224 14.54 -1.67 -1.73
N GLN A 225 15.48 -0.97 -2.37
CA GLN A 225 15.47 -0.78 -3.83
C GLN A 225 15.52 -2.12 -4.57
N CYS A 226 16.38 -3.05 -4.12
CA CYS A 226 16.49 -4.37 -4.73
C CYS A 226 15.24 -5.23 -4.49
N ASP A 227 14.67 -5.22 -3.28
CA ASP A 227 13.45 -5.97 -2.96
C ASP A 227 12.27 -5.52 -3.84
N VAL A 228 12.12 -4.20 -4.01
CA VAL A 228 11.09 -3.65 -4.90
C VAL A 228 11.40 -3.99 -6.35
N ALA A 229 12.67 -3.92 -6.78
CA ALA A 229 13.09 -4.31 -8.13
C ALA A 229 12.78 -5.77 -8.44
N GLU A 230 13.03 -6.69 -7.52
CA GLU A 230 12.68 -8.11 -7.69
C GLU A 230 11.20 -8.30 -7.99
N SER A 231 10.37 -7.54 -7.30
CA SER A 231 8.93 -7.55 -7.52
C SER A 231 8.54 -7.00 -8.89
N LEU A 232 9.12 -5.86 -9.28
CA LEU A 232 8.84 -5.20 -10.56
C LEU A 232 9.39 -6.00 -11.76
N LEU A 233 10.51 -6.70 -11.60
CA LEU A 233 11.10 -7.55 -12.65
C LEU A 233 10.22 -8.74 -13.05
N ARG A 234 9.26 -9.14 -12.21
CA ARG A 234 8.27 -10.17 -12.55
C ARG A 234 7.28 -9.70 -13.62
N ASP A 235 7.13 -8.40 -13.80
CA ASP A 235 6.34 -7.81 -14.89
C ASP A 235 7.21 -7.66 -16.14
N ARG A 236 6.97 -8.53 -17.14
CA ARG A 236 7.71 -8.53 -18.42
C ARG A 236 7.46 -7.31 -19.29
N ARG A 237 6.41 -6.52 -19.01
CA ARG A 237 6.10 -5.31 -19.78
C ARG A 237 7.01 -4.13 -19.39
N ARG A 238 7.60 -4.17 -18.19
CA ARG A 238 8.52 -3.14 -17.73
C ARG A 238 9.90 -3.40 -18.29
N SER A 239 10.52 -2.41 -18.91
CA SER A 239 11.93 -2.51 -19.27
C SER A 239 12.81 -2.55 -18.01
N ILE A 240 14.02 -3.11 -18.12
CA ILE A 240 14.99 -3.08 -17.02
C ILE A 240 15.33 -1.64 -16.62
N GLN A 241 15.38 -0.75 -17.60
CA GLN A 241 15.59 0.68 -17.39
C GLN A 241 14.45 1.32 -16.58
N GLN A 242 13.19 1.00 -16.90
CA GLN A 242 12.04 1.47 -16.12
C GLN A 242 12.10 0.99 -14.68
N VAL A 243 12.41 -0.30 -14.46
CA VAL A 243 12.57 -0.85 -13.11
C VAL A 243 13.65 -0.12 -12.33
N ALA A 244 14.81 0.16 -12.95
CA ALA A 244 15.88 0.90 -12.31
C ALA A 244 15.41 2.28 -11.80
N PHE A 245 14.73 3.06 -12.66
CA PHE A 245 14.26 4.38 -12.27
C PHE A 245 13.10 4.34 -11.28
N GLU A 246 12.14 3.42 -11.44
CA GLU A 246 11.01 3.26 -10.51
C GLU A 246 11.46 2.82 -9.10
N THR A 247 12.63 2.23 -8.99
CA THR A 247 13.25 1.86 -7.71
C THR A 247 14.24 2.90 -7.18
N GLY A 248 14.33 4.08 -7.82
CA GLY A 248 15.13 5.20 -7.35
C GLY A 248 16.63 5.11 -7.67
N PHE A 249 17.05 4.23 -8.57
CA PHE A 249 18.44 4.23 -9.04
C PHE A 249 18.68 5.36 -10.05
N GLN A 250 19.78 6.09 -9.88
CA GLN A 250 20.17 7.19 -10.75
C GLN A 250 20.65 6.72 -12.15
N SER A 251 21.06 5.46 -12.28
CA SER A 251 21.48 4.88 -13.55
C SER A 251 21.22 3.37 -13.58
N VAL A 252 21.03 2.85 -14.79
CA VAL A 252 20.88 1.41 -15.04
C VAL A 252 22.13 0.64 -14.61
N THR A 253 23.30 1.23 -14.77
CA THR A 253 24.59 0.61 -14.37
C THR A 253 24.68 0.44 -12.86
N SER A 254 24.28 1.46 -12.06
CA SER A 254 24.26 1.36 -10.60
C SER A 254 23.25 0.31 -10.13
N PHE A 255 22.09 0.26 -10.76
CA PHE A 255 21.08 -0.77 -10.54
C PHE A 255 21.62 -2.17 -10.79
N HIS A 256 22.23 -2.44 -11.96
CA HIS A 256 22.77 -3.75 -12.30
C HIS A 256 23.81 -4.22 -11.27
N ARG A 257 24.71 -3.34 -10.84
CA ARG A 257 25.73 -3.68 -9.84
C ARG A 257 25.13 -4.00 -8.48
N ALA A 258 24.22 -3.15 -8.00
CA ALA A 258 23.57 -3.35 -6.70
C ALA A 258 22.73 -4.64 -6.70
N PHE A 259 21.91 -4.84 -7.73
CA PHE A 259 21.06 -6.01 -7.86
C PHE A 259 21.86 -7.31 -7.96
N LYS A 260 22.92 -7.35 -8.79
CA LYS A 260 23.79 -8.53 -8.91
C LYS A 260 24.51 -8.84 -7.61
N ARG A 261 24.98 -7.82 -6.88
CA ARG A 261 25.64 -8.00 -5.57
C ARG A 261 24.70 -8.63 -4.56
N ARG A 262 23.42 -8.26 -4.56
CA ARG A 262 22.42 -8.77 -3.61
C ARG A 262 21.87 -10.14 -3.99
N THR A 263 21.52 -10.33 -5.27
CA THR A 263 20.80 -11.53 -5.75
C THR A 263 21.73 -12.60 -6.37
N GLY A 264 22.99 -12.28 -6.56
CA GLY A 264 23.97 -13.14 -7.25
C GLY A 264 23.83 -13.15 -8.77
N THR A 265 22.74 -12.59 -9.34
CA THR A 265 22.43 -12.65 -10.76
C THR A 265 22.09 -11.27 -11.34
N SER A 266 22.22 -11.10 -12.67
CA SER A 266 21.79 -9.85 -13.29
C SER A 266 20.25 -9.73 -13.32
N PRO A 267 19.69 -8.51 -13.38
CA PRO A 267 18.25 -8.31 -13.49
C PRO A 267 17.60 -9.06 -14.65
N ALA A 268 18.30 -9.17 -15.78
CA ALA A 268 17.81 -9.91 -16.96
C ALA A 268 17.73 -11.41 -16.71
N VAL A 269 18.78 -12.00 -16.13
CA VAL A 269 18.82 -13.42 -15.75
C VAL A 269 17.78 -13.73 -14.67
N TYR A 270 17.65 -12.87 -13.66
CA TYR A 270 16.62 -13.01 -12.64
C TYR A 270 15.21 -13.04 -13.26
N ARG A 271 14.89 -12.10 -14.15
CA ARG A 271 13.62 -12.05 -14.89
C ARG A 271 13.35 -13.33 -15.66
N ALA A 272 14.34 -13.85 -16.37
CA ALA A 272 14.21 -15.10 -17.13
C ALA A 272 13.94 -16.30 -16.22
N SER A 273 14.65 -16.41 -15.10
CA SER A 273 14.45 -17.48 -14.12
C SER A 273 13.06 -17.46 -13.47
N GLN A 274 12.52 -16.28 -13.17
CA GLN A 274 11.14 -16.15 -12.64
C GLN A 274 10.09 -16.56 -13.67
N ALA A 275 10.32 -16.28 -14.94
CA ALA A 275 9.43 -16.73 -16.03
C ALA A 275 9.40 -18.26 -16.16
N LEU A 276 10.56 -18.91 -16.04
CA LEU A 276 10.67 -20.37 -16.09
C LEU A 276 9.96 -21.02 -14.89
N LYS A 277 10.20 -20.51 -13.67
CA LYS A 277 9.51 -21.00 -12.46
C LYS A 277 7.99 -20.92 -12.60
N LYS A 278 7.48 -19.82 -13.13
CA LYS A 278 6.04 -19.63 -13.35
C LYS A 278 5.48 -20.60 -14.40
N ALA A 279 6.23 -20.90 -15.45
CA ALA A 279 5.82 -21.86 -16.48
C ALA A 279 5.77 -23.30 -15.96
N ILE A 280 6.69 -23.68 -15.06
CA ILE A 280 6.73 -25.00 -14.42
C ILE A 280 5.55 -25.15 -13.43
N GLN A 281 5.19 -24.12 -12.69
CA GLN A 281 4.07 -24.14 -11.74
C GLN A 281 2.68 -24.10 -12.40
N ALA A 282 2.61 -23.77 -13.67
CA ALA A 282 1.36 -23.71 -14.46
C ALA A 282 1.06 -25.00 -15.23
N ARG A 283 1.96 -26.01 -15.16
CA ARG A 283 1.77 -27.37 -15.67
C ARG A 283 1.35 -28.31 -14.55
#